data_dacd7f962cada258e42efb02004126f8
#
_entry.id   dacd7f962cada258e42efb02004126f8
#
_cell.length_a   1.000
_cell.length_b   1.000
_cell.length_c   1.000
_cell.angle_alpha   90.00
_cell.angle_beta   90.00
_cell.angle_gamma   90.00
#
_symmetry.space_group_name_H-M   'P 1'
#
loop_
_entity.id
_entity.type
_entity.pdbx_description
1 polymer ?
#
loop_
_entity_poly.entity_id
_entity_poly.type
_entity_poly.pdbx_seq_one_letter_code
_entity_poly.pdbx_strand_id
1 'polypeptide(L)'
;MEQEENLRHRRWAVLFLLGILLHGYAAFHSDLGLDAHVRLNALNDETSEGQDLAWGSPRISGSSSVNSSTVYDGYIPPWNTGEAGMKITAIASLVFVAAMVSCRPRHQTSTVRFEPLWGALLMLSPVLMFSTSRGYDEAPLALLMGLGVVGFWFNCGEAIAHQRLNGGLMATSVLLVMVWKGFTPMASGVVWLVMLLLTEVWVMVNRSGSYTGEGQYLGNPWSMGLLTFVLVYLGVMFVGFISSTGTFAIIGQQPLNFVIASLFALLDTVVLYLLMGCLLWPFFVHRWARLRAARGPGLTMLVVYISGVLAGLVAYIATLWTLEASLWNMSLAHVMVVLGNNGRYATLLLIPLVALLRWSDVVEDDEPEVETRHSLRAIVFVLPFLLFTTLVGHQIWSEDAGERLAESWTDDDDTVLLIAPESMAMHHLYVIKTNLDLEGSMDVNGLWATPDEASALVKEHAATIDYVLLAPETKFDGNMSSWDLLETRDVPVSVPGGIQGGAWSLYRLSP
;
A
#
# COMPACT_ATOMS: atom_id res chain seq x y z
N MET A 1 19.72 -10.91 36.43
CA MET A 1 19.39 -9.78 35.55
C MET A 1 20.10 -9.88 34.20
N GLU A 2 21.42 -9.68 34.11
CA GLU A 2 22.16 -9.70 32.82
C GLU A 2 21.97 -10.99 32.00
N GLN A 3 21.92 -12.15 32.64
CA GLN A 3 21.70 -13.44 31.98
C GLN A 3 20.27 -13.57 31.43
N GLU A 4 19.25 -13.06 32.12
CA GLU A 4 17.87 -13.06 31.66
C GLU A 4 17.65 -12.05 30.51
N GLU A 5 18.27 -10.88 30.60
CA GLU A 5 18.26 -9.90 29.53
C GLU A 5 18.89 -10.44 28.24
N ASN A 6 20.05 -11.11 28.35
CA ASN A 6 20.71 -11.76 27.24
C ASN A 6 19.85 -12.89 26.62
N LEU A 7 19.15 -13.68 27.45
CA LEU A 7 18.27 -14.73 26.98
C LEU A 7 17.04 -14.15 26.25
N ARG A 8 16.46 -13.07 26.78
CA ARG A 8 15.35 -12.35 26.15
C ARG A 8 15.77 -11.77 24.81
N HIS A 9 16.91 -11.10 24.76
CA HIS A 9 17.46 -10.52 23.53
C HIS A 9 17.66 -11.60 22.44
N ARG A 10 18.23 -12.75 22.80
CA ARG A 10 18.41 -13.88 21.87
C ARG A 10 17.08 -14.42 21.35
N ARG A 11 16.05 -14.53 22.18
CA ARG A 11 14.71 -15.00 21.74
C ARG A 11 14.11 -14.08 20.69
N TRP A 12 14.18 -12.77 20.89
CA TRP A 12 13.69 -11.80 19.91
C TRP A 12 14.52 -11.79 18.63
N ALA A 13 15.83 -11.96 18.72
CA ALA A 13 16.68 -12.10 17.55
C ALA A 13 16.35 -13.36 16.72
N VAL A 14 16.04 -14.47 17.39
CA VAL A 14 15.57 -15.69 16.71
C VAL A 14 14.23 -15.45 16.03
N LEU A 15 13.27 -14.78 16.68
CA LEU A 15 11.98 -14.45 16.09
C LEU A 15 12.12 -13.48 14.89
N PHE A 16 13.06 -12.55 14.98
CA PHE A 16 13.38 -11.65 13.85
C PHE A 16 13.88 -12.46 12.63
N LEU A 17 14.84 -13.35 12.83
CA LEU A 17 15.36 -14.22 11.77
C LEU A 17 14.30 -15.19 11.21
N LEU A 18 13.49 -15.76 12.10
CA LEU A 18 12.35 -16.61 11.70
C LEU A 18 11.38 -15.83 10.82
N GLY A 19 11.08 -14.58 11.18
CA GLY A 19 10.24 -13.70 10.38
C GLY A 19 10.78 -13.52 8.95
N ILE A 20 12.09 -13.28 8.77
CA ILE A 20 12.71 -13.19 7.44
C ILE A 20 12.48 -14.49 6.64
N LEU A 21 12.69 -15.64 7.26
CA LEU A 21 12.48 -16.93 6.59
C LEU A 21 11.00 -17.13 6.20
N LEU A 22 10.07 -16.73 7.06
CA LEU A 22 8.63 -16.81 6.79
C LEU A 22 8.24 -15.92 5.61
N HIS A 23 8.79 -14.69 5.51
CA HIS A 23 8.56 -13.81 4.35
C HIS A 23 9.09 -14.44 3.05
N GLY A 24 10.29 -15.02 3.08
CA GLY A 24 10.85 -15.73 1.94
C GLY A 24 9.99 -16.91 1.51
N TYR A 25 9.53 -17.71 2.47
CA TYR A 25 8.65 -18.85 2.22
C TYR A 25 7.30 -18.40 1.63
N ALA A 26 6.65 -17.39 2.24
CA ALA A 26 5.38 -16.87 1.74
C ALA A 26 5.50 -16.29 0.32
N ALA A 27 6.61 -15.60 0.02
CA ALA A 27 6.87 -15.04 -1.32
C ALA A 27 7.06 -16.14 -2.38
N PHE A 28 7.62 -17.27 -2.01
CA PHE A 28 7.80 -18.42 -2.90
C PHE A 28 6.47 -19.11 -3.27
N HIS A 29 5.45 -19.02 -2.39
CA HIS A 29 4.14 -19.66 -2.57
C HIS A 29 3.02 -18.67 -2.93
N SER A 30 3.36 -17.43 -3.21
CA SER A 30 2.38 -16.40 -3.57
C SER A 30 2.68 -15.86 -4.95
N ASP A 31 1.64 -15.63 -5.73
CA ASP A 31 1.71 -14.90 -6.97
C ASP A 31 2.00 -13.41 -6.71
N LEU A 32 2.38 -12.67 -7.73
CA LEU A 32 2.43 -11.21 -7.65
C LEU A 32 1.03 -10.65 -7.35
N GLY A 33 0.99 -9.55 -6.63
CA GLY A 33 -0.27 -8.84 -6.42
C GLY A 33 -0.73 -8.10 -7.68
N LEU A 34 -2.04 -7.86 -7.81
CA LEU A 34 -2.62 -7.16 -8.96
C LEU A 34 -1.93 -5.81 -9.24
N ASP A 35 -1.70 -4.99 -8.21
CA ASP A 35 -0.99 -3.71 -8.34
C ASP A 35 0.47 -3.90 -8.83
N ALA A 36 1.10 -5.01 -8.50
CA ALA A 36 2.46 -5.30 -8.97
C ALA A 36 2.49 -5.64 -10.47
N HIS A 37 1.48 -6.34 -10.97
CA HIS A 37 1.31 -6.57 -12.41
C HIS A 37 1.10 -5.27 -13.19
N VAL A 38 0.27 -4.36 -12.67
CA VAL A 38 0.08 -3.02 -13.29
C VAL A 38 1.42 -2.29 -13.39
N ARG A 39 2.24 -2.31 -12.33
CA ARG A 39 3.57 -1.68 -12.33
C ARG A 39 4.53 -2.34 -13.30
N LEU A 40 4.50 -3.66 -13.38
CA LEU A 40 5.36 -4.42 -14.28
C LEU A 40 5.03 -4.14 -15.75
N ASN A 41 3.73 -4.09 -16.10
CA ASN A 41 3.28 -3.69 -17.42
C ASN A 41 3.70 -2.24 -17.74
N ALA A 42 3.53 -1.29 -16.84
CA ALA A 42 3.94 0.09 -17.04
C ALA A 42 5.45 0.22 -17.31
N LEU A 43 6.28 -0.59 -16.63
CA LEU A 43 7.73 -0.64 -16.89
C LEU A 43 8.03 -1.17 -18.29
N ASN A 44 7.33 -2.22 -18.71
CA ASN A 44 7.53 -2.83 -20.02
C ASN A 44 7.05 -1.90 -21.15
N ASP A 45 5.92 -1.20 -20.96
CA ASP A 45 5.41 -0.21 -21.91
C ASP A 45 6.40 0.94 -22.14
N GLU A 46 7.12 1.39 -21.10
CA GLU A 46 8.17 2.40 -21.22
C GLU A 46 9.39 1.89 -22.03
N THR A 47 9.68 0.59 -21.94
CA THR A 47 10.82 -0.02 -22.65
C THR A 47 10.51 -0.41 -24.07
N SER A 48 9.24 -0.59 -24.43
CA SER A 48 8.78 -1.11 -25.72
C SER A 48 8.57 -0.05 -26.82
N GLU A 49 9.21 1.11 -26.75
CA GLU A 49 9.19 2.16 -27.80
C GLU A 49 7.78 2.50 -28.34
N GLY A 50 6.79 2.65 -27.45
CA GLY A 50 5.49 3.23 -27.82
C GLY A 50 4.45 2.25 -28.38
N GLN A 51 4.58 0.97 -28.13
CA GLN A 51 3.48 0.04 -28.34
C GLN A 51 2.42 0.27 -27.25
N ASP A 52 1.46 1.13 -27.56
CA ASP A 52 0.24 1.31 -26.77
C ASP A 52 -0.62 0.05 -26.87
N LEU A 53 -0.43 -0.88 -25.94
CA LEU A 53 -1.30 -2.04 -25.83
C LEU A 53 -2.64 -1.58 -25.30
N ALA A 54 -3.56 -1.40 -26.21
CA ALA A 54 -4.91 -0.96 -25.96
C ALA A 54 -5.73 -2.09 -25.35
N TRP A 55 -5.85 -2.11 -24.02
CA TRP A 55 -6.79 -2.98 -23.34
C TRP A 55 -8.12 -2.23 -23.20
N GLY A 56 -9.06 -2.51 -24.08
CA GLY A 56 -10.32 -1.78 -24.15
C GLY A 56 -11.34 -2.28 -23.15
N SER A 57 -11.96 -1.35 -22.42
CA SER A 57 -13.26 -1.57 -21.79
C SER A 57 -14.27 -0.61 -22.40
N PRO A 58 -15.40 -1.10 -22.96
CA PRO A 58 -16.46 -0.23 -23.47
C PRO A 58 -17.07 0.68 -22.40
N ARG A 59 -16.85 0.39 -21.13
CA ARG A 59 -17.36 1.19 -20.00
C ARG A 59 -16.47 2.36 -19.60
N ILE A 60 -15.19 2.36 -19.95
CA ILE A 60 -14.30 3.48 -19.67
C ILE A 60 -14.51 4.51 -20.76
N SER A 61 -15.53 5.32 -20.58
CA SER A 61 -15.88 6.59 -21.24
C SER A 61 -15.13 6.89 -22.55
N GLY A 62 -15.55 6.29 -23.63
CA GLY A 62 -15.21 6.75 -24.98
C GLY A 62 -13.77 6.57 -25.44
N SER A 63 -12.86 6.08 -24.61
CA SER A 63 -11.58 5.55 -25.03
C SER A 63 -11.60 4.04 -24.91
N SER A 64 -11.40 3.37 -25.97
CA SER A 64 -11.36 1.91 -26.03
C SER A 64 -10.08 1.30 -25.45
N SER A 65 -9.19 2.11 -24.90
CA SER A 65 -7.88 1.62 -24.45
C SER A 65 -7.50 2.17 -23.08
N VAL A 66 -7.10 1.29 -22.18
CA VAL A 66 -6.43 1.65 -20.93
C VAL A 66 -4.99 1.19 -21.04
N ASN A 67 -4.08 2.14 -21.18
CA ASN A 67 -2.65 1.88 -21.14
C ASN A 67 -2.21 1.79 -19.68
N SER A 68 -1.38 0.83 -19.31
CA SER A 68 -0.83 0.69 -17.97
C SER A 68 -0.02 1.91 -17.54
N SER A 69 0.67 2.58 -18.45
CA SER A 69 1.38 3.83 -18.17
C SER A 69 0.44 4.98 -17.76
N THR A 70 -0.80 5.01 -18.26
CA THR A 70 -1.80 6.01 -17.85
C THR A 70 -2.41 5.73 -16.47
N VAL A 71 -2.35 4.48 -16.02
CA VAL A 71 -2.82 4.06 -14.69
C VAL A 71 -1.72 4.28 -13.66
N TYR A 72 -0.46 4.18 -14.06
CA TYR A 72 0.69 4.30 -13.17
C TYR A 72 1.79 5.19 -13.78
N ASP A 73 1.65 6.51 -13.58
CA ASP A 73 2.65 7.51 -14.00
C ASP A 73 3.82 7.68 -13.02
N GLY A 74 3.88 6.84 -11.97
CA GLY A 74 4.89 6.92 -10.94
C GLY A 74 6.24 6.39 -11.41
N TYR A 75 7.30 6.81 -10.70
CA TYR A 75 8.62 6.25 -10.93
C TYR A 75 8.67 4.77 -10.54
N ILE A 76 9.06 3.92 -11.47
CA ILE A 76 9.28 2.50 -11.25
C ILE A 76 10.79 2.27 -11.14
N PRO A 77 11.31 1.85 -9.97
CA PRO A 77 12.72 1.57 -9.84
C PRO A 77 13.17 0.46 -10.78
N PRO A 78 14.32 0.60 -11.45
CA PRO A 78 14.79 -0.35 -12.46
C PRO A 78 15.10 -1.76 -11.90
N TRP A 79 15.24 -1.90 -10.57
CA TRP A 79 15.39 -3.21 -9.92
C TRP A 79 14.07 -3.96 -9.71
N ASN A 80 12.93 -3.33 -9.97
CA ASN A 80 11.61 -3.97 -9.97
C ASN A 80 11.29 -4.59 -11.34
N THR A 81 12.25 -5.26 -11.93
CA THR A 81 12.09 -5.94 -13.21
C THR A 81 11.73 -7.41 -12.97
N GLY A 82 10.47 -7.76 -13.21
CA GLY A 82 9.97 -9.10 -13.02
C GLY A 82 9.56 -9.42 -11.57
N GLU A 83 8.90 -10.54 -11.42
CA GLU A 83 8.31 -11.02 -10.16
C GLU A 83 9.33 -11.14 -9.03
N ALA A 84 10.42 -11.85 -9.29
CA ALA A 84 11.48 -12.07 -8.29
C ALA A 84 12.09 -10.74 -7.81
N GLY A 85 12.33 -9.80 -8.73
CA GLY A 85 12.88 -8.48 -8.42
C GLY A 85 11.96 -7.68 -7.50
N MET A 86 10.66 -7.69 -7.74
CA MET A 86 9.66 -6.99 -6.91
C MET A 86 9.57 -7.61 -5.52
N LYS A 87 9.48 -8.93 -5.41
CA LYS A 87 9.41 -9.64 -4.13
C LYS A 87 10.69 -9.46 -3.29
N ILE A 88 11.86 -9.57 -3.91
CA ILE A 88 13.15 -9.34 -3.24
C ILE A 88 13.23 -7.89 -2.75
N THR A 89 12.84 -6.92 -3.56
CA THR A 89 12.84 -5.49 -3.19
C THR A 89 11.92 -5.24 -2.00
N ALA A 90 10.72 -5.81 -1.99
CA ALA A 90 9.76 -5.68 -0.90
C ALA A 90 10.32 -6.28 0.42
N ILE A 91 10.86 -7.50 0.37
CA ILE A 91 11.43 -8.17 1.55
C ILE A 91 12.68 -7.44 2.04
N ALA A 92 13.60 -7.07 1.16
CA ALA A 92 14.81 -6.34 1.54
C ALA A 92 14.47 -4.98 2.19
N SER A 93 13.52 -4.25 1.62
CA SER A 93 13.05 -2.99 2.20
C SER A 93 12.47 -3.21 3.60
N LEU A 94 11.67 -4.25 3.81
CA LEU A 94 11.14 -4.58 5.12
C LEU A 94 12.25 -4.94 6.12
N VAL A 95 13.26 -5.70 5.71
CA VAL A 95 14.43 -6.02 6.56
C VAL A 95 15.13 -4.73 6.99
N PHE A 96 15.33 -3.77 6.08
CA PHE A 96 15.90 -2.46 6.42
C PHE A 96 15.00 -1.66 7.37
N VAL A 97 13.69 -1.64 7.15
CA VAL A 97 12.72 -1.02 8.06
C VAL A 97 12.82 -1.64 9.45
N ALA A 98 12.80 -2.97 9.53
CA ALA A 98 12.86 -3.70 10.79
C ALA A 98 14.20 -3.51 11.52
N ALA A 99 15.31 -3.47 10.79
CA ALA A 99 16.63 -3.16 11.34
C ALA A 99 16.68 -1.72 11.89
N MET A 100 16.15 -0.75 11.14
CA MET A 100 16.10 0.65 11.55
C MET A 100 15.31 0.83 12.85
N VAL A 101 14.09 0.28 12.94
CA VAL A 101 13.27 0.38 14.15
C VAL A 101 13.85 -0.36 15.34
N SER A 102 14.71 -1.36 15.12
CA SER A 102 15.44 -2.08 16.16
C SER A 102 16.62 -1.28 16.74
N CYS A 103 17.08 -0.24 16.06
CA CYS A 103 18.14 0.61 16.60
C CYS A 103 17.59 1.58 17.64
N ARG A 104 18.16 1.60 18.84
CA ARG A 104 17.76 2.54 19.89
C ARG A 104 18.19 3.96 19.54
N PRO A 105 17.31 4.97 19.72
CA PRO A 105 17.69 6.37 19.57
C PRO A 105 18.88 6.76 20.46
N ARG A 106 19.84 7.53 19.94
CA ARG A 106 21.15 7.78 20.55
C ARG A 106 21.20 8.91 21.59
N HIS A 107 20.08 9.39 22.09
CA HIS A 107 20.02 10.65 22.84
C HIS A 107 20.78 10.67 24.16
N GLN A 108 21.10 9.50 24.73
CA GLN A 108 21.71 9.44 26.07
C GLN A 108 22.90 8.47 26.18
N THR A 109 23.17 7.64 25.20
CA THR A 109 24.27 6.67 25.26
C THR A 109 25.18 6.79 24.03
N SER A 110 26.51 6.71 24.26
CA SER A 110 27.53 6.81 23.20
C SER A 110 27.55 5.61 22.25
N THR A 111 26.77 4.58 22.48
CA THR A 111 26.72 3.34 21.68
C THR A 111 25.33 3.09 21.12
N VAL A 112 25.26 2.72 19.83
CA VAL A 112 24.03 2.24 19.20
C VAL A 112 23.69 0.88 19.82
N ARG A 113 22.52 0.78 20.46
CA ARG A 113 22.01 -0.47 21.02
C ARG A 113 20.96 -1.05 20.08
N PHE A 114 21.12 -2.31 19.72
CA PHE A 114 20.16 -3.02 18.86
C PHE A 114 19.16 -3.78 19.73
N GLU A 115 17.87 -3.52 19.55
CA GLU A 115 16.76 -4.12 20.29
C GLU A 115 15.86 -4.89 19.32
N PRO A 116 16.09 -6.20 19.13
CA PRO A 116 15.41 -6.98 18.08
C PRO A 116 13.90 -7.16 18.30
N LEU A 117 13.36 -6.79 19.46
CA LEU A 117 11.93 -6.84 19.74
C LEU A 117 11.11 -6.10 18.66
N TRP A 118 11.47 -4.85 18.36
CA TRP A 118 10.74 -4.01 17.42
C TRP A 118 10.76 -4.57 15.99
N GLY A 119 11.94 -5.01 15.56
CA GLY A 119 12.09 -5.64 14.25
C GLY A 119 11.36 -6.98 14.16
N ALA A 120 11.42 -7.80 15.21
CA ALA A 120 10.71 -9.07 15.26
C ALA A 120 9.19 -8.89 15.16
N LEU A 121 8.63 -7.87 15.83
CA LEU A 121 7.19 -7.57 15.72
C LEU A 121 6.80 -7.19 14.29
N LEU A 122 7.60 -6.36 13.63
CA LEU A 122 7.32 -6.01 12.22
C LEU A 122 7.42 -7.23 11.30
N MET A 123 8.45 -8.07 11.50
CA MET A 123 8.62 -9.30 10.73
C MET A 123 7.52 -10.34 10.96
N LEU A 124 6.80 -10.27 12.08
CA LEU A 124 5.67 -11.15 12.39
C LEU A 124 4.31 -10.48 12.14
N SER A 125 4.28 -9.32 11.49
CA SER A 125 3.04 -8.65 11.12
C SER A 125 2.39 -9.34 9.91
N PRO A 126 1.13 -9.81 10.02
CA PRO A 126 0.43 -10.43 8.90
C PRO A 126 0.18 -9.45 7.74
N VAL A 127 0.03 -8.16 8.02
CA VAL A 127 -0.13 -7.12 6.99
C VAL A 127 1.12 -6.98 6.13
N LEU A 128 2.29 -6.93 6.77
CA LEU A 128 3.57 -6.85 6.06
C LEU A 128 3.89 -8.15 5.34
N MET A 129 3.52 -9.31 5.91
CA MET A 129 3.64 -10.60 5.25
C MET A 129 2.83 -10.62 3.96
N PHE A 130 1.57 -10.20 4.02
CA PHE A 130 0.69 -10.09 2.87
C PHE A 130 1.24 -9.18 1.78
N SER A 131 1.80 -8.04 2.15
CA SER A 131 2.32 -7.04 1.22
C SER A 131 3.61 -7.49 0.53
N THR A 132 4.57 -7.98 1.32
CA THR A 132 5.89 -8.35 0.79
C THR A 132 5.87 -9.63 -0.03
N SER A 133 5.01 -10.62 0.34
CA SER A 133 4.90 -11.87 -0.41
C SER A 133 4.35 -11.66 -1.84
N ARG A 134 3.64 -10.57 -2.06
CA ARG A 134 3.04 -10.18 -3.35
C ARG A 134 3.84 -9.16 -4.13
N GLY A 135 5.02 -8.76 -3.68
CA GLY A 135 5.84 -7.76 -4.33
C GLY A 135 5.27 -6.34 -4.30
N TYR A 136 4.39 -6.03 -3.35
CA TYR A 136 3.83 -4.70 -3.19
C TYR A 136 4.85 -3.68 -2.68
N ASP A 137 4.57 -2.40 -2.88
CA ASP A 137 5.50 -1.30 -2.61
C ASP A 137 5.38 -0.68 -1.20
N GLU A 138 4.52 -1.23 -0.32
CA GLU A 138 4.32 -0.70 1.02
C GLU A 138 5.61 -0.69 1.86
N ALA A 139 6.43 -1.75 1.79
CA ALA A 139 7.69 -1.79 2.54
C ALA A 139 8.74 -0.80 2.00
N PRO A 140 8.98 -0.68 0.67
CA PRO A 140 9.78 0.40 0.09
C PRO A 140 9.29 1.80 0.49
N LEU A 141 7.98 2.04 0.42
CA LEU A 141 7.39 3.32 0.79
C LEU A 141 7.53 3.61 2.29
N ALA A 142 7.35 2.60 3.15
CA ALA A 142 7.61 2.74 4.58
C ALA A 142 9.07 3.10 4.87
N LEU A 143 10.01 2.56 4.10
CA LEU A 143 11.43 2.92 4.19
C LEU A 143 11.66 4.38 3.79
N LEU A 144 11.07 4.85 2.69
CA LEU A 144 11.13 6.25 2.28
C LEU A 144 10.54 7.20 3.36
N MET A 145 9.40 6.83 3.95
CA MET A 145 8.82 7.59 5.07
C MET A 145 9.72 7.57 6.30
N GLY A 146 10.45 6.47 6.52
CA GLY A 146 11.45 6.36 7.57
C GLY A 146 12.59 7.37 7.44
N LEU A 147 13.01 7.71 6.22
CA LEU A 147 13.99 8.77 5.98
C LEU A 147 13.55 10.10 6.59
N GLY A 148 12.24 10.41 6.55
CA GLY A 148 11.68 11.64 7.12
C GLY A 148 11.88 11.76 8.63
N VAL A 149 12.03 10.64 9.32
CA VAL A 149 12.17 10.63 10.79
C VAL A 149 13.53 10.14 11.27
N VAL A 150 14.44 9.79 10.36
CA VAL A 150 15.78 9.29 10.72
C VAL A 150 16.55 10.27 11.62
N GLY A 151 16.36 11.57 11.41
CA GLY A 151 16.96 12.59 12.25
C GLY A 151 16.60 12.44 13.73
N PHE A 152 15.41 11.97 14.05
CA PHE A 152 14.97 11.75 15.45
C PHE A 152 15.69 10.58 16.13
N TRP A 153 16.32 9.66 15.39
CA TRP A 153 17.20 8.65 15.97
C TRP A 153 18.52 9.21 16.48
N PHE A 154 18.93 10.39 15.98
CA PHE A 154 20.22 11.02 16.31
C PHE A 154 20.07 12.31 17.11
N ASN A 155 18.89 12.96 17.08
CA ASN A 155 18.62 14.21 17.77
C ASN A 155 17.16 14.30 18.21
N CYS A 156 16.89 15.02 19.30
CA CYS A 156 15.51 15.21 19.81
C CYS A 156 14.77 16.35 19.11
N GLY A 157 15.33 17.00 18.10
CA GLY A 157 14.70 18.15 17.45
C GLY A 157 14.59 19.40 18.34
N GLU A 158 15.35 19.50 19.43
CA GLU A 158 15.30 20.66 20.34
C GLU A 158 16.05 21.85 19.74
N ALA A 159 17.25 21.62 19.20
CA ALA A 159 18.03 22.68 18.55
C ALA A 159 17.39 23.10 17.23
N ILE A 160 17.45 24.40 16.93
CA ILE A 160 16.93 25.00 15.68
C ILE A 160 17.48 24.29 14.43
N ALA A 161 18.79 24.01 14.42
CA ALA A 161 19.41 23.29 13.31
C ALA A 161 18.83 21.89 13.11
N HIS A 162 18.52 21.19 14.22
CA HIS A 162 17.88 19.88 14.20
C HIS A 162 16.42 19.96 13.71
N GLN A 163 15.67 21.00 14.11
CA GLN A 163 14.30 21.21 13.64
C GLN A 163 14.27 21.43 12.12
N ARG A 164 15.18 22.25 11.58
CA ARG A 164 15.32 22.46 10.13
C ARG A 164 15.68 21.18 9.39
N LEU A 165 16.68 20.43 9.92
CA LEU A 165 17.09 19.16 9.33
C LEU A 165 15.92 18.16 9.29
N ASN A 166 15.25 17.96 10.42
CA ASN A 166 14.13 17.02 10.52
C ASN A 166 12.96 17.45 9.63
N GLY A 167 12.61 18.73 9.59
CA GLY A 167 11.57 19.24 8.70
C GLY A 167 11.92 19.08 7.21
N GLY A 168 13.19 19.30 6.84
CA GLY A 168 13.68 19.06 5.49
C GLY A 168 13.60 17.58 5.10
N LEU A 169 14.00 16.67 6.00
CA LEU A 169 13.90 15.22 5.79
C LEU A 169 12.43 14.78 5.65
N MET A 170 11.54 15.28 6.51
CA MET A 170 10.09 15.00 6.43
C MET A 170 9.50 15.47 5.11
N ALA A 171 9.82 16.70 4.67
CA ALA A 171 9.35 17.22 3.40
C ALA A 171 9.85 16.37 2.23
N THR A 172 11.13 16.00 2.24
CA THR A 172 11.75 15.20 1.18
C THR A 172 11.17 13.79 1.13
N SER A 173 10.90 13.16 2.26
CA SER A 173 10.27 11.83 2.28
C SER A 173 8.86 11.84 1.71
N VAL A 174 8.06 12.86 2.01
CA VAL A 174 6.72 13.03 1.41
C VAL A 174 6.82 13.24 -0.10
N LEU A 175 7.75 14.08 -0.57
CA LEU A 175 8.01 14.27 -1.99
C LEU A 175 8.31 12.93 -2.69
N LEU A 176 9.24 12.14 -2.14
CA LEU A 176 9.64 10.86 -2.72
C LEU A 176 8.47 9.87 -2.78
N VAL A 177 7.65 9.79 -1.72
CA VAL A 177 6.46 8.93 -1.69
C VAL A 177 5.41 9.39 -2.71
N MET A 178 5.19 10.70 -2.82
CA MET A 178 4.24 11.24 -3.81
C MET A 178 4.67 10.94 -5.25
N VAL A 179 5.95 11.17 -5.57
CA VAL A 179 6.50 10.85 -6.89
C VAL A 179 6.41 9.36 -7.17
N TRP A 180 6.73 8.50 -6.19
CA TRP A 180 6.59 7.06 -6.33
C TRP A 180 5.15 6.63 -6.62
N LYS A 181 4.17 7.32 -6.02
CA LYS A 181 2.73 7.04 -6.21
C LYS A 181 2.11 7.74 -7.42
N GLY A 182 2.92 8.23 -8.35
CA GLY A 182 2.44 8.80 -9.62
C GLY A 182 1.90 10.23 -9.53
N PHE A 183 2.13 10.94 -8.43
CA PHE A 183 1.80 12.35 -8.38
C PHE A 183 2.72 13.16 -9.29
N THR A 184 2.15 14.11 -10.02
CA THR A 184 2.95 14.94 -10.92
C THR A 184 4.10 15.64 -10.18
N PRO A 185 5.27 15.79 -10.81
CA PRO A 185 6.42 16.49 -10.19
C PRO A 185 6.07 17.90 -9.71
N MET A 186 5.18 18.59 -10.42
CA MET A 186 4.71 19.92 -10.03
C MET A 186 3.90 19.86 -8.71
N ALA A 187 2.92 18.98 -8.59
CA ALA A 187 2.12 18.84 -7.37
C ALA A 187 3.01 18.42 -6.19
N SER A 188 3.87 17.43 -6.38
CA SER A 188 4.81 16.96 -5.37
C SER A 188 5.78 18.06 -4.93
N GLY A 189 6.30 18.85 -5.87
CA GLY A 189 7.19 19.99 -5.61
C GLY A 189 6.50 21.12 -4.83
N VAL A 190 5.23 21.40 -5.12
CA VAL A 190 4.44 22.39 -4.36
C VAL A 190 4.26 21.94 -2.91
N VAL A 191 3.89 20.68 -2.68
CA VAL A 191 3.75 20.13 -1.32
C VAL A 191 5.08 20.20 -0.57
N TRP A 192 6.18 19.83 -1.21
CA TRP A 192 7.52 19.93 -0.64
C TRP A 192 7.89 21.35 -0.21
N LEU A 193 7.68 22.35 -1.09
CA LEU A 193 7.92 23.76 -0.78
C LEU A 193 7.06 24.26 0.37
N VAL A 194 5.77 23.92 0.39
CA VAL A 194 4.86 24.27 1.49
C VAL A 194 5.35 23.70 2.82
N MET A 195 5.77 22.42 2.85
CA MET A 195 6.31 21.80 4.06
C MET A 195 7.59 22.48 4.54
N LEU A 196 8.50 22.87 3.64
CA LEU A 196 9.71 23.62 3.99
C LEU A 196 9.37 25.00 4.57
N LEU A 197 8.43 25.73 3.96
CA LEU A 197 7.98 27.03 4.47
C LEU A 197 7.32 26.89 5.86
N LEU A 198 6.48 25.88 6.06
CA LEU A 198 5.88 25.60 7.36
C LEU A 198 6.95 25.25 8.41
N THR A 199 8.01 24.54 8.01
CA THR A 199 9.16 24.26 8.90
C THR A 199 9.85 25.55 9.33
N GLU A 200 10.10 26.49 8.43
CA GLU A 200 10.72 27.78 8.78
C GLU A 200 9.79 28.63 9.67
N VAL A 201 8.49 28.68 9.38
CA VAL A 201 7.51 29.34 10.25
C VAL A 201 7.54 28.71 11.65
N TRP A 202 7.56 27.39 11.74
CA TRP A 202 7.68 26.66 13.00
C TRP A 202 8.93 27.05 13.78
N VAL A 203 10.07 27.09 13.11
CA VAL A 203 11.36 27.50 13.70
C VAL A 203 11.31 28.94 14.19
N MET A 204 10.68 29.86 13.43
CA MET A 204 10.54 31.26 13.85
C MET A 204 9.67 31.41 15.09
N VAL A 205 8.55 30.68 15.15
CA VAL A 205 7.64 30.69 16.31
C VAL A 205 8.35 30.16 17.56
N ASN A 206 9.09 29.07 17.43
CA ASN A 206 9.87 28.52 18.56
C ASN A 206 10.98 29.45 19.04
N ARG A 207 11.62 30.18 18.13
CA ARG A 207 12.63 31.20 18.46
C ARG A 207 12.09 32.35 19.28
N SER A 208 10.85 32.75 19.05
CA SER A 208 10.22 33.90 19.71
C SER A 208 9.82 33.63 21.18
N GLY A 209 10.13 32.45 21.72
CA GLY A 209 9.87 32.13 23.14
C GLY A 209 8.40 31.89 23.47
N SER A 210 7.51 31.85 22.49
CA SER A 210 6.07 31.62 22.66
C SER A 210 5.73 30.21 23.19
N TYR A 211 6.74 29.36 23.36
CA TYR A 211 6.57 27.96 23.74
C TYR A 211 6.62 27.68 25.25
N THR A 212 6.91 28.69 26.09
CA THR A 212 7.21 28.50 27.50
C THR A 212 6.03 28.72 28.45
N GLY A 213 4.80 28.83 27.95
CA GLY A 213 3.62 29.07 28.79
C GLY A 213 2.83 27.81 29.10
N GLU A 214 2.74 27.42 30.36
CA GLU A 214 1.70 26.51 30.84
C GLU A 214 0.33 27.06 30.43
N GLY A 215 -0.38 26.33 29.56
CA GLY A 215 -1.75 26.66 29.12
C GLY A 215 -1.94 27.18 27.71
N GLN A 216 -0.91 27.33 26.89
CA GLN A 216 -1.09 27.72 25.49
C GLN A 216 -1.40 26.50 24.59
N TYR A 217 -2.52 26.55 23.87
CA TYR A 217 -2.96 25.50 22.92
C TYR A 217 -1.90 25.14 21.88
N LEU A 218 -1.09 26.11 21.44
CA LEU A 218 0.01 25.92 20.49
C LEU A 218 1.17 25.08 21.07
N GLY A 219 1.26 24.91 22.38
CA GLY A 219 2.27 24.09 23.04
C GLY A 219 1.92 22.60 23.15
N ASN A 220 0.70 22.19 22.84
CA ASN A 220 0.29 20.80 22.96
C ASN A 220 0.47 20.04 21.62
N PRO A 221 1.38 19.04 21.55
CA PRO A 221 1.62 18.26 20.35
C PRO A 221 0.35 17.67 19.73
N TRP A 222 -0.54 17.16 20.56
CA TRP A 222 -1.77 16.48 20.12
C TRP A 222 -2.80 17.44 19.53
N SER A 223 -2.94 18.64 20.09
CA SER A 223 -3.79 19.69 19.53
C SER A 223 -3.27 20.16 18.17
N MET A 224 -1.95 20.32 18.05
CA MET A 224 -1.32 20.67 16.79
C MET A 224 -1.47 19.55 15.75
N GLY A 225 -1.33 18.30 16.16
CA GLY A 225 -1.57 17.15 15.28
C GLY A 225 -3.01 17.11 14.79
N LEU A 226 -3.99 17.27 15.69
CA LEU A 226 -5.41 17.31 15.29
C LEU A 226 -5.70 18.45 14.31
N LEU A 227 -5.17 19.64 14.60
CA LEU A 227 -5.31 20.80 13.70
C LEU A 227 -4.72 20.50 12.33
N THR A 228 -3.53 19.91 12.28
CA THR A 228 -2.87 19.53 11.02
C THR A 228 -3.68 18.51 10.26
N PHE A 229 -4.19 17.48 10.94
CA PHE A 229 -5.07 16.48 10.31
C PHE A 229 -6.27 17.15 9.64
N VAL A 230 -6.97 18.03 10.37
CA VAL A 230 -8.15 18.73 9.85
C VAL A 230 -7.78 19.63 8.68
N LEU A 231 -6.69 20.40 8.79
CA LEU A 231 -6.28 21.33 7.72
C LEU A 231 -5.86 20.59 6.45
N VAL A 232 -5.10 19.51 6.56
CA VAL A 232 -4.69 18.68 5.40
C VAL A 232 -5.91 18.04 4.76
N TYR A 233 -6.80 17.45 5.56
CA TYR A 233 -8.02 16.82 5.06
C TYR A 233 -8.91 17.82 4.34
N LEU A 234 -9.16 18.99 4.92
CA LEU A 234 -9.93 20.07 4.27
C LEU A 234 -9.22 20.61 3.03
N GLY A 235 -7.89 20.66 3.04
CA GLY A 235 -7.10 21.04 1.86
C GLY A 235 -7.29 20.06 0.70
N VAL A 236 -7.27 18.76 0.95
CA VAL A 236 -7.54 17.72 -0.06
C VAL A 236 -8.99 17.85 -0.58
N MET A 237 -9.97 18.02 0.32
CA MET A 237 -11.36 18.27 -0.09
C MET A 237 -11.45 19.50 -0.99
N PHE A 238 -10.82 20.59 -0.61
CA PHE A 238 -10.84 21.84 -1.42
C PHE A 238 -10.24 21.61 -2.81
N VAL A 239 -9.09 20.93 -2.90
CA VAL A 239 -8.49 20.56 -4.19
C VAL A 239 -9.45 19.72 -5.01
N GLY A 240 -10.12 18.73 -4.42
CA GLY A 240 -11.12 17.91 -5.10
C GLY A 240 -12.32 18.73 -5.62
N PHE A 241 -12.78 19.71 -4.85
CA PHE A 241 -13.89 20.57 -5.29
C PHE A 241 -13.53 21.51 -6.46
N ILE A 242 -12.29 21.96 -6.54
CA ILE A 242 -11.84 22.84 -7.64
C ILE A 242 -11.31 22.08 -8.85
N SER A 243 -11.01 20.77 -8.69
CA SER A 243 -10.51 19.93 -9.76
C SER A 243 -11.66 19.52 -10.69
N SER A 244 -11.53 19.81 -11.97
CA SER A 244 -12.48 19.37 -12.99
C SER A 244 -12.12 18.01 -13.60
N THR A 245 -10.87 17.56 -13.44
CA THR A 245 -10.30 16.34 -14.02
C THR A 245 -9.39 15.63 -13.03
N GLY A 246 -9.07 14.39 -13.32
CA GLY A 246 -8.19 13.55 -12.50
C GLY A 246 -8.92 12.89 -11.31
N THR A 247 -8.21 12.01 -10.64
CA THR A 247 -8.74 11.14 -9.56
C THR A 247 -9.45 11.91 -8.45
N PHE A 248 -8.92 13.07 -8.05
CA PHE A 248 -9.51 13.88 -6.97
C PHE A 248 -10.78 14.63 -7.35
N ALA A 249 -11.12 14.77 -8.64
CA ALA A 249 -12.36 15.42 -9.08
C ALA A 249 -13.62 14.68 -8.57
N ILE A 250 -13.51 13.38 -8.28
CA ILE A 250 -14.61 12.59 -7.72
C ILE A 250 -15.11 13.13 -6.37
N ILE A 251 -14.25 13.77 -5.59
CA ILE A 251 -14.61 14.39 -4.30
C ILE A 251 -15.68 15.47 -4.52
N GLY A 252 -15.52 16.31 -5.54
CA GLY A 252 -16.49 17.34 -5.91
C GLY A 252 -17.78 16.76 -6.50
N GLN A 253 -17.69 15.64 -7.21
CA GLN A 253 -18.82 14.96 -7.82
C GLN A 253 -19.65 14.17 -6.81
N GLN A 254 -19.00 13.51 -5.83
CA GLN A 254 -19.65 12.64 -4.84
C GLN A 254 -19.20 12.96 -3.40
N PRO A 255 -19.41 14.17 -2.88
CA PRO A 255 -18.86 14.60 -1.60
C PRO A 255 -19.37 13.79 -0.40
N LEU A 256 -20.62 13.35 -0.42
CA LEU A 256 -21.19 12.55 0.67
C LEU A 256 -20.54 11.16 0.74
N ASN A 257 -20.40 10.49 -0.39
CA ASN A 257 -19.72 9.20 -0.47
C ASN A 257 -18.27 9.31 0.00
N PHE A 258 -17.56 10.36 -0.40
CA PHE A 258 -16.20 10.62 0.05
C PHE A 258 -16.10 10.80 1.58
N VAL A 259 -17.01 11.55 2.20
CA VAL A 259 -17.01 11.73 3.67
C VAL A 259 -17.30 10.43 4.39
N ILE A 260 -18.27 9.63 3.91
CA ILE A 260 -18.58 8.31 4.48
C ILE A 260 -17.36 7.39 4.32
N ALA A 261 -16.79 7.30 3.12
CA ALA A 261 -15.58 6.52 2.86
C ALA A 261 -14.41 6.94 3.77
N SER A 262 -14.23 8.24 4.03
CA SER A 262 -13.17 8.75 4.90
C SER A 262 -13.31 8.28 6.36
N LEU A 263 -14.52 8.22 6.88
CA LEU A 263 -14.76 7.72 8.24
C LEU A 263 -14.38 6.24 8.35
N PHE A 264 -14.77 5.44 7.37
CA PHE A 264 -14.40 4.02 7.33
C PHE A 264 -12.90 3.83 7.07
N ALA A 265 -12.30 4.61 6.16
CA ALA A 265 -10.86 4.58 5.89
C ALA A 265 -10.03 4.93 7.13
N LEU A 266 -10.49 5.87 7.95
CA LEU A 266 -9.82 6.22 9.21
C LEU A 266 -9.87 5.05 10.20
N LEU A 267 -11.02 4.39 10.36
CA LEU A 267 -11.16 3.22 11.24
C LEU A 267 -10.32 2.06 10.74
N ASP A 268 -10.39 1.75 9.46
CA ASP A 268 -9.63 0.71 8.81
C ASP A 268 -8.12 0.95 8.99
N THR A 269 -7.63 2.10 8.57
CA THR A 269 -6.21 2.48 8.66
C THR A 269 -5.67 2.43 10.09
N VAL A 270 -6.35 3.08 11.03
CA VAL A 270 -5.84 3.21 12.41
C VAL A 270 -6.08 1.95 13.23
N VAL A 271 -7.30 1.43 13.24
CA VAL A 271 -7.65 0.32 14.14
C VAL A 271 -7.20 -1.01 13.57
N LEU A 272 -7.63 -1.34 12.35
CA LEU A 272 -7.36 -2.67 11.80
C LEU A 272 -5.91 -2.82 11.36
N TYR A 273 -5.35 -1.86 10.62
CA TYR A 273 -4.01 -2.03 10.08
C TYR A 273 -2.90 -1.57 11.03
N LEU A 274 -2.92 -0.35 11.55
CA LEU A 274 -1.83 0.13 12.40
C LEU A 274 -1.82 -0.50 13.78
N LEU A 275 -2.95 -0.47 14.49
CA LEU A 275 -2.97 -0.96 15.87
C LEU A 275 -2.95 -2.48 15.92
N MET A 276 -3.83 -3.16 15.19
CA MET A 276 -3.94 -4.61 15.23
C MET A 276 -2.97 -5.29 14.27
N GLY A 277 -3.04 -5.00 12.98
CA GLY A 277 -2.26 -5.66 11.94
C GLY A 277 -0.75 -5.45 12.04
N CYS A 278 -0.30 -4.27 12.48
CA CYS A 278 1.12 -3.97 12.72
C CYS A 278 1.57 -4.17 14.18
N LEU A 279 0.72 -4.74 15.02
CA LEU A 279 1.04 -5.11 16.41
C LEU A 279 1.47 -3.92 17.29
N LEU A 280 1.02 -2.71 16.98
CA LEU A 280 1.41 -1.50 17.71
C LEU A 280 0.54 -1.21 18.94
N TRP A 281 -0.67 -1.79 19.03
CA TRP A 281 -1.62 -1.52 20.12
C TRP A 281 -1.08 -1.72 21.53
N PRO A 282 -0.23 -2.75 21.84
CA PRO A 282 0.26 -2.94 23.21
C PRO A 282 1.11 -1.77 23.68
N PHE A 283 1.93 -1.25 22.76
CA PHE A 283 2.82 -0.13 23.05
C PHE A 283 2.04 1.18 23.22
N PHE A 284 1.06 1.43 22.35
CA PHE A 284 0.20 2.62 22.49
C PHE A 284 -0.56 2.63 23.80
N VAL A 285 -1.17 1.52 24.19
CA VAL A 285 -1.92 1.42 25.45
C VAL A 285 -1.00 1.66 26.65
N HIS A 286 0.20 1.03 26.65
CA HIS A 286 1.12 1.14 27.77
C HIS A 286 1.74 2.52 27.89
N ARG A 287 2.10 3.15 26.76
CA ARG A 287 2.84 4.42 26.70
C ARG A 287 1.95 5.65 26.58
N TRP A 288 0.64 5.48 26.42
CA TRP A 288 -0.28 6.57 26.13
C TRP A 288 -0.24 7.71 27.17
N ALA A 289 -0.25 7.37 28.46
CA ALA A 289 -0.21 8.35 29.51
C ALA A 289 1.06 9.24 29.45
N ARG A 290 2.21 8.62 29.18
CA ARG A 290 3.51 9.29 29.02
C ARG A 290 3.55 10.17 27.78
N LEU A 291 3.15 9.61 26.63
CA LEU A 291 3.09 10.33 25.37
C LEU A 291 2.15 11.54 25.45
N ARG A 292 1.00 11.38 26.11
CA ARG A 292 0.05 12.47 26.32
C ARG A 292 0.61 13.58 27.20
N ALA A 293 1.44 13.25 28.16
CA ALA A 293 2.08 14.22 29.07
C ALA A 293 3.31 14.89 28.44
N ALA A 294 3.98 14.22 27.52
CA ALA A 294 5.21 14.71 26.90
C ALA A 294 4.98 16.00 26.10
N ARG A 295 5.99 16.87 26.13
CA ARG A 295 6.03 18.17 25.45
C ARG A 295 7.39 18.33 24.79
N GLY A 296 7.46 19.20 23.81
CA GLY A 296 8.70 19.58 23.14
C GLY A 296 8.50 19.87 21.66
N PRO A 297 9.36 20.70 21.06
CA PRO A 297 9.23 21.08 19.66
C PRO A 297 9.43 19.88 18.72
N GLY A 298 10.38 19.01 19.01
CA GLY A 298 10.63 17.81 18.21
C GLY A 298 9.45 16.82 18.24
N LEU A 299 8.87 16.58 19.44
CA LEU A 299 7.67 15.75 19.55
C LEU A 299 6.50 16.33 18.76
N THR A 300 6.31 17.65 18.84
CA THR A 300 5.24 18.32 18.10
C THR A 300 5.43 18.18 16.59
N MET A 301 6.65 18.37 16.09
CA MET A 301 6.96 18.14 14.68
C MET A 301 6.63 16.71 14.24
N LEU A 302 7.00 15.71 15.04
CA LEU A 302 6.73 14.31 14.76
C LEU A 302 5.22 14.00 14.73
N VAL A 303 4.47 14.50 15.71
CA VAL A 303 3.00 14.33 15.80
C VAL A 303 2.30 15.03 14.62
N VAL A 304 2.72 16.26 14.29
CA VAL A 304 2.21 17.00 13.12
C VAL A 304 2.47 16.24 11.81
N TYR A 305 3.68 15.70 11.65
CA TYR A 305 4.04 14.91 10.47
C TYR A 305 3.17 13.66 10.34
N ILE A 306 3.07 12.85 11.41
CA ILE A 306 2.22 11.65 11.43
C ILE A 306 0.76 12.00 11.11
N SER A 307 0.24 13.04 11.74
CA SER A 307 -1.15 13.47 11.55
C SER A 307 -1.42 13.96 10.13
N GLY A 308 -0.49 14.71 9.53
CA GLY A 308 -0.61 15.19 8.16
C GLY A 308 -0.58 14.04 7.15
N VAL A 309 0.35 13.09 7.30
CA VAL A 309 0.42 11.90 6.45
C VAL A 309 -0.81 11.02 6.61
N LEU A 310 -1.28 10.82 7.86
CA LEU A 310 -2.52 10.07 8.12
C LEU A 310 -3.73 10.71 7.44
N ALA A 311 -3.87 12.04 7.52
CA ALA A 311 -4.95 12.74 6.84
C ALA A 311 -4.89 12.54 5.31
N GLY A 312 -3.69 12.63 4.73
CA GLY A 312 -3.47 12.37 3.31
C GLY A 312 -3.83 10.94 2.91
N LEU A 313 -3.41 9.95 3.70
CA LEU A 313 -3.72 8.53 3.47
C LEU A 313 -5.22 8.25 3.54
N VAL A 314 -5.90 8.76 4.57
CA VAL A 314 -7.36 8.61 4.73
C VAL A 314 -8.09 9.23 3.55
N ALA A 315 -7.71 10.44 3.14
CA ALA A 315 -8.30 11.09 1.99
C ALA A 315 -8.02 10.34 0.68
N TYR A 316 -6.82 9.80 0.50
CA TYR A 316 -6.44 9.02 -0.68
C TYR A 316 -7.25 7.73 -0.78
N ILE A 317 -7.32 6.92 0.29
CA ILE A 317 -8.10 5.68 0.33
C ILE A 317 -9.59 5.97 0.07
N ALA A 318 -10.14 7.00 0.72
CA ALA A 318 -11.53 7.40 0.52
C ALA A 318 -11.81 7.85 -0.93
N THR A 319 -10.85 8.53 -1.56
CA THR A 319 -10.95 8.93 -2.97
C THR A 319 -10.98 7.70 -3.87
N LEU A 320 -10.10 6.73 -3.65
CA LEU A 320 -10.07 5.47 -4.41
C LEU A 320 -11.40 4.73 -4.29
N TRP A 321 -11.91 4.52 -3.08
CA TRP A 321 -13.19 3.83 -2.89
C TRP A 321 -14.37 4.56 -3.52
N THR A 322 -14.39 5.89 -3.44
CA THR A 322 -15.45 6.70 -4.06
C THR A 322 -15.35 6.66 -5.59
N LEU A 323 -14.14 6.70 -6.13
CA LEU A 323 -13.88 6.61 -7.56
C LEU A 323 -14.31 5.25 -8.12
N GLU A 324 -13.89 4.16 -7.49
CA GLU A 324 -14.25 2.80 -7.89
C GLU A 324 -15.76 2.57 -7.84
N ALA A 325 -16.43 3.03 -6.77
CA ALA A 325 -17.87 2.95 -6.68
C ALA A 325 -18.58 3.69 -7.84
N SER A 326 -18.02 4.82 -8.26
CA SER A 326 -18.55 5.59 -9.39
C SER A 326 -18.27 4.95 -10.74
N LEU A 327 -17.04 4.51 -10.98
CA LEU A 327 -16.62 3.92 -12.24
C LEU A 327 -17.42 2.66 -12.58
N TRP A 328 -17.64 1.81 -11.58
CA TRP A 328 -18.27 0.50 -11.76
C TRP A 328 -19.76 0.50 -11.43
N ASN A 329 -20.33 1.68 -11.11
CA ASN A 329 -21.73 1.81 -10.67
C ASN A 329 -22.10 0.84 -9.52
N MET A 330 -21.18 0.66 -8.58
CA MET A 330 -21.33 -0.22 -7.43
C MET A 330 -21.70 0.56 -6.17
N SER A 331 -22.28 -0.13 -5.19
CA SER A 331 -22.49 0.48 -3.88
C SER A 331 -21.14 0.72 -3.19
N LEU A 332 -21.00 1.86 -2.52
CA LEU A 332 -19.78 2.18 -1.76
C LEU A 332 -19.45 1.09 -0.72
N ALA A 333 -20.46 0.49 -0.09
CA ALA A 333 -20.27 -0.58 0.88
C ALA A 333 -19.64 -1.83 0.25
N HIS A 334 -20.05 -2.20 -0.96
CA HIS A 334 -19.46 -3.31 -1.71
C HIS A 334 -17.99 -3.03 -2.02
N VAL A 335 -17.71 -1.86 -2.58
CA VAL A 335 -16.32 -1.46 -2.90
C VAL A 335 -15.42 -1.45 -1.66
N MET A 336 -15.89 -0.91 -0.52
CA MET A 336 -15.12 -0.94 0.74
C MET A 336 -14.81 -2.36 1.22
N VAL A 337 -15.69 -3.32 0.98
CA VAL A 337 -15.43 -4.73 1.33
C VAL A 337 -14.42 -5.36 0.36
N VAL A 338 -14.58 -5.15 -0.94
CA VAL A 338 -13.69 -5.71 -1.98
C VAL A 338 -12.30 -5.09 -1.90
N LEU A 339 -12.22 -3.76 -1.75
CA LEU A 339 -10.97 -3.00 -1.66
C LEU A 339 -10.53 -2.69 -0.21
N GLY A 340 -11.10 -3.37 0.78
CA GLY A 340 -10.77 -3.17 2.20
C GLY A 340 -9.28 -3.38 2.54
N ASN A 341 -8.53 -4.06 1.67
CA ASN A 341 -7.10 -4.22 1.82
C ASN A 341 -6.29 -2.92 1.57
N ASN A 342 -6.88 -1.84 1.08
CA ASN A 342 -6.20 -0.56 0.88
C ASN A 342 -5.73 0.08 2.20
N GLY A 343 -6.31 -0.31 3.34
CA GLY A 343 -5.78 0.05 4.67
C GLY A 343 -4.32 -0.35 4.89
N ARG A 344 -3.77 -1.29 4.11
CA ARG A 344 -2.34 -1.66 4.13
C ARG A 344 -1.41 -0.47 3.88
N TYR A 345 -1.86 0.58 3.18
CA TYR A 345 -1.09 1.83 3.01
C TYR A 345 -0.76 2.52 4.35
N ALA A 346 -1.45 2.16 5.44
CA ALA A 346 -1.11 2.58 6.79
C ALA A 346 0.34 2.23 7.19
N THR A 347 0.92 1.20 6.57
CA THR A 347 2.31 0.79 6.81
C THR A 347 3.33 1.89 6.52
N LEU A 348 2.99 2.88 5.70
CA LEU A 348 3.77 4.11 5.52
C LEU A 348 4.08 4.82 6.84
N LEU A 349 3.19 4.73 7.81
CA LEU A 349 3.35 5.36 9.13
C LEU A 349 4.11 4.52 10.15
N LEU A 350 4.52 3.29 9.82
CA LEU A 350 5.18 2.37 10.79
C LEU A 350 6.40 2.99 11.45
N ILE A 351 7.36 3.46 10.65
CA ILE A 351 8.60 4.02 11.22
C ILE A 351 8.33 5.32 11.98
N PRO A 352 7.54 6.29 11.46
CA PRO A 352 7.14 7.46 12.22
C PRO A 352 6.44 7.13 13.56
N LEU A 353 5.55 6.14 13.57
CA LEU A 353 4.86 5.72 14.79
C LEU A 353 5.78 5.02 15.80
N VAL A 354 6.70 4.17 15.32
CA VAL A 354 7.72 3.59 16.20
C VAL A 354 8.63 4.68 16.75
N ALA A 355 9.02 5.68 15.96
CA ALA A 355 9.77 6.83 16.44
C ALA A 355 9.00 7.59 17.55
N LEU A 356 7.70 7.79 17.36
CA LEU A 356 6.83 8.41 18.37
C LEU A 356 6.75 7.56 19.64
N LEU A 357 6.54 6.26 19.52
CA LEU A 357 6.47 5.36 20.68
C LEU A 357 7.80 5.33 21.44
N ARG A 358 8.91 5.29 20.72
CA ARG A 358 10.25 5.30 21.32
C ARG A 358 10.66 6.67 21.86
N TRP A 359 9.94 7.74 21.51
CA TRP A 359 10.15 9.04 22.14
C TRP A 359 9.99 8.98 23.67
N SER A 360 9.09 8.13 24.15
CA SER A 360 8.92 7.91 25.59
C SER A 360 10.11 7.25 26.26
N ASP A 361 10.96 6.52 25.53
CA ASP A 361 12.18 5.88 26.06
C ASP A 361 13.30 6.90 26.35
N VAL A 362 13.21 8.09 25.76
CA VAL A 362 14.18 9.18 25.96
C VAL A 362 14.02 9.83 27.33
N VAL A 363 12.82 9.73 27.89
CA VAL A 363 12.44 10.45 29.12
C VAL A 363 12.66 9.61 30.39
N GLU A 364 12.62 8.30 30.27
CA GLU A 364 12.76 7.39 31.42
C GLU A 364 13.46 6.09 31.06
N ASP A 365 14.43 5.65 31.85
CA ASP A 365 15.16 4.38 31.75
C ASP A 365 14.32 3.15 32.21
N ASP A 366 13.02 3.13 31.95
CA ASP A 366 12.15 2.06 32.42
C ASP A 366 12.30 0.75 31.65
N GLU A 367 12.36 -0.35 32.39
CA GLU A 367 12.57 -1.69 31.89
C GLU A 367 11.39 -2.21 31.03
N PRO A 368 11.66 -2.87 29.89
CA PRO A 368 10.65 -3.33 28.93
C PRO A 368 9.93 -4.65 29.33
N GLU A 369 9.91 -5.06 30.59
CA GLU A 369 9.31 -6.34 30.98
C GLU A 369 7.81 -6.46 30.73
N VAL A 370 7.06 -5.41 31.04
CA VAL A 370 5.60 -5.39 30.85
C VAL A 370 5.25 -5.41 29.36
N GLU A 371 6.03 -4.69 28.55
CA GLU A 371 5.85 -4.63 27.09
C GLU A 371 6.08 -5.98 26.42
N THR A 372 7.11 -6.72 26.86
CA THR A 372 7.41 -8.05 26.34
C THR A 372 6.22 -9.02 26.49
N ARG A 373 5.53 -9.00 27.64
CA ARG A 373 4.35 -9.83 27.89
C ARG A 373 3.18 -9.45 26.98
N HIS A 374 2.94 -8.15 26.79
CA HIS A 374 1.88 -7.66 25.92
C HIS A 374 2.18 -7.95 24.44
N SER A 375 3.42 -7.81 24.01
CA SER A 375 3.86 -8.14 22.65
C SER A 375 3.68 -9.62 22.33
N LEU A 376 4.01 -10.52 23.25
CA LEU A 376 3.77 -11.96 23.07
C LEU A 376 2.28 -12.28 22.94
N ARG A 377 1.42 -11.62 23.74
CA ARG A 377 -0.05 -11.76 23.59
C ARG A 377 -0.55 -11.28 22.24
N ALA A 378 -0.03 -10.16 21.74
CA ALA A 378 -0.39 -9.64 20.43
C ALA A 378 0.01 -10.62 19.32
N ILE A 379 1.24 -11.18 19.36
CA ILE A 379 1.69 -12.21 18.42
C ILE A 379 0.77 -13.43 18.45
N VAL A 380 0.43 -13.95 19.64
CA VAL A 380 -0.48 -15.10 19.77
C VAL A 380 -1.84 -14.79 19.15
N PHE A 381 -2.34 -13.56 19.31
CA PHE A 381 -3.63 -13.14 18.72
C PHE A 381 -3.61 -13.14 17.19
N VAL A 382 -2.52 -12.68 16.56
CA VAL A 382 -2.42 -12.63 15.09
C VAL A 382 -1.82 -13.91 14.49
N LEU A 383 -1.34 -14.84 15.30
CA LEU A 383 -0.67 -16.06 14.85
C LEU A 383 -1.50 -16.89 13.84
N PRO A 384 -2.83 -17.08 13.99
CA PRO A 384 -3.62 -17.79 13.00
C PRO A 384 -3.58 -17.11 11.63
N PHE A 385 -3.70 -15.79 11.58
CA PHE A 385 -3.64 -15.01 10.33
C PHE A 385 -2.23 -15.04 9.71
N LEU A 386 -1.20 -14.93 10.54
CA LEU A 386 0.19 -15.03 10.09
C LEU A 386 0.48 -16.40 9.48
N LEU A 387 0.11 -17.49 10.16
CA LEU A 387 0.30 -18.85 9.67
C LEU A 387 -0.51 -19.11 8.40
N PHE A 388 -1.74 -18.65 8.35
CA PHE A 388 -2.59 -18.79 7.18
C PHE A 388 -1.97 -18.06 5.98
N THR A 389 -1.61 -16.78 6.12
CA THR A 389 -0.96 -16.00 5.06
C THR A 389 0.36 -16.62 4.60
N THR A 390 1.14 -17.18 5.53
CA THR A 390 2.45 -17.78 5.22
C THR A 390 2.32 -19.13 4.52
N LEU A 391 1.42 -20.01 5.00
CA LEU A 391 1.35 -21.40 4.55
C LEU A 391 0.48 -21.57 3.31
N VAL A 392 -0.61 -20.82 3.20
CA VAL A 392 -1.52 -20.89 2.05
C VAL A 392 -1.00 -20.03 0.91
N GLY A 393 -0.32 -18.92 1.23
CA GLY A 393 0.13 -17.96 0.24
C GLY A 393 -1.03 -17.20 -0.38
N HIS A 394 -0.82 -16.67 -1.56
CA HIS A 394 -1.84 -16.01 -2.37
C HIS A 394 -1.71 -16.46 -3.81
N GLN A 395 -2.78 -17.00 -4.34
CA GLN A 395 -2.88 -17.39 -5.73
C GLN A 395 -3.98 -16.60 -6.41
N ILE A 396 -3.71 -16.13 -7.62
CA ILE A 396 -4.63 -15.33 -8.43
C ILE A 396 -5.08 -16.22 -9.59
N TRP A 397 -6.39 -16.42 -9.73
CA TRP A 397 -6.95 -17.25 -10.80
C TRP A 397 -6.50 -16.81 -12.19
N SER A 398 -6.33 -15.51 -12.40
CA SER A 398 -5.91 -14.97 -13.70
C SER A 398 -4.42 -15.18 -14.00
N GLU A 399 -3.59 -15.50 -13.01
CA GLU A 399 -2.21 -15.95 -13.21
C GLU A 399 -2.23 -17.32 -13.88
N ASP A 400 -2.92 -18.30 -13.27
CA ASP A 400 -3.07 -19.65 -13.81
C ASP A 400 -3.76 -19.64 -15.21
N ALA A 401 -4.78 -18.79 -15.40
CA ALA A 401 -5.45 -18.61 -16.68
C ALA A 401 -4.54 -17.97 -17.74
N GLY A 402 -3.72 -16.99 -17.34
CA GLY A 402 -2.76 -16.31 -18.21
C GLY A 402 -1.64 -17.23 -18.67
N GLU A 403 -1.08 -18.05 -17.77
CA GLU A 403 -0.08 -19.08 -18.10
C GLU A 403 -0.64 -20.07 -19.14
N ARG A 404 -1.88 -20.53 -18.95
CA ARG A 404 -2.53 -21.45 -19.89
C ARG A 404 -2.86 -20.81 -21.23
N LEU A 405 -3.29 -19.56 -21.19
CA LEU A 405 -3.51 -18.80 -22.44
C LEU A 405 -2.19 -18.66 -23.21
N ALA A 406 -1.09 -18.33 -22.53
CA ALA A 406 0.24 -18.23 -23.14
C ALA A 406 0.70 -19.54 -23.78
N GLU A 407 0.43 -20.69 -23.17
CA GLU A 407 0.71 -21.99 -23.77
C GLU A 407 -0.12 -22.27 -25.06
N SER A 408 -1.28 -21.65 -25.18
CA SER A 408 -2.22 -21.84 -26.30
C SER A 408 -2.12 -20.74 -27.37
N TRP A 409 -1.44 -19.64 -27.05
CA TRP A 409 -1.25 -18.48 -27.93
C TRP A 409 -0.46 -18.86 -29.16
N THR A 410 -0.98 -18.52 -30.33
CA THR A 410 -0.41 -19.03 -31.61
C THR A 410 0.16 -17.96 -32.51
N ASP A 411 -0.45 -16.79 -32.52
CA ASP A 411 -0.05 -15.67 -33.36
C ASP A 411 0.06 -14.38 -32.55
N ASP A 412 0.97 -13.49 -32.91
CA ASP A 412 1.24 -12.24 -32.18
C ASP A 412 0.05 -11.27 -32.19
N ASP A 413 -0.88 -11.42 -33.18
CA ASP A 413 -2.06 -10.58 -33.36
C ASP A 413 -3.33 -11.17 -32.70
N ASP A 414 -3.23 -12.30 -32.00
CA ASP A 414 -4.38 -12.95 -31.35
C ASP A 414 -5.01 -12.01 -30.31
N THR A 415 -6.34 -12.07 -30.18
CA THR A 415 -7.12 -11.22 -29.28
C THR A 415 -7.86 -12.06 -28.25
N VAL A 416 -7.73 -11.70 -26.96
CA VAL A 416 -8.48 -12.32 -25.86
C VAL A 416 -9.60 -11.42 -25.37
N LEU A 417 -10.80 -11.98 -25.21
CA LEU A 417 -11.93 -11.33 -24.54
C LEU A 417 -12.09 -11.92 -23.13
N LEU A 418 -11.84 -11.12 -22.10
CA LEU A 418 -12.19 -11.45 -20.73
C LEU A 418 -13.66 -11.10 -20.47
N ILE A 419 -14.47 -12.08 -20.06
CA ILE A 419 -15.83 -11.86 -19.60
C ILE A 419 -15.84 -11.98 -18.07
N ALA A 420 -16.06 -10.85 -17.40
CA ALA A 420 -16.05 -10.77 -15.94
C ALA A 420 -17.08 -9.76 -15.44
N PRO A 421 -17.81 -10.07 -14.35
CA PRO A 421 -18.81 -9.17 -13.79
C PRO A 421 -18.20 -8.05 -12.96
N GLU A 422 -16.90 -8.08 -12.71
CA GLU A 422 -16.27 -7.37 -11.60
C GLU A 422 -15.52 -6.09 -11.99
N SER A 423 -15.45 -5.17 -11.03
CA SER A 423 -14.63 -3.96 -11.11
C SER A 423 -13.14 -4.23 -11.24
N MET A 424 -12.66 -5.41 -10.82
CA MET A 424 -11.24 -5.78 -10.88
C MET A 424 -10.84 -6.42 -12.22
N ALA A 425 -11.77 -6.56 -13.17
CA ALA A 425 -11.50 -7.18 -14.47
C ALA A 425 -10.31 -6.56 -15.20
N MET A 426 -10.18 -5.24 -15.14
CA MET A 426 -9.03 -4.53 -15.73
C MET A 426 -7.70 -4.99 -15.13
N HIS A 427 -7.64 -5.18 -13.80
CA HIS A 427 -6.43 -5.67 -13.13
C HIS A 427 -6.11 -7.11 -13.54
N HIS A 428 -7.13 -7.95 -13.71
CA HIS A 428 -6.94 -9.32 -14.21
C HIS A 428 -6.43 -9.34 -15.65
N LEU A 429 -6.86 -8.39 -16.50
CA LEU A 429 -6.28 -8.23 -17.82
C LEU A 429 -4.77 -7.92 -17.78
N TYR A 430 -4.33 -7.07 -16.86
CA TYR A 430 -2.88 -6.81 -16.69
C TYR A 430 -2.11 -8.05 -16.24
N VAL A 431 -2.70 -8.91 -15.42
CA VAL A 431 -2.10 -10.20 -15.05
C VAL A 431 -1.94 -11.08 -16.29
N ILE A 432 -2.99 -11.20 -17.08
CA ILE A 432 -2.98 -11.98 -18.33
C ILE A 432 -1.93 -11.43 -19.29
N LYS A 433 -1.91 -10.11 -19.52
CA LYS A 433 -0.92 -9.45 -20.37
C LYS A 433 0.51 -9.77 -19.92
N THR A 434 0.80 -9.71 -18.63
CA THR A 434 2.14 -10.02 -18.09
C THR A 434 2.56 -11.45 -18.41
N ASN A 435 1.63 -12.40 -18.40
CA ASN A 435 1.92 -13.79 -18.72
C ASN A 435 2.10 -14.03 -20.22
N LEU A 436 1.38 -13.29 -21.06
CA LEU A 436 1.49 -13.39 -22.52
C LEU A 436 2.75 -12.71 -23.04
N ASP A 437 3.04 -11.51 -22.55
CA ASP A 437 4.13 -10.67 -23.05
C ASP A 437 4.84 -9.91 -21.93
N LEU A 438 5.64 -10.63 -21.17
CA LEU A 438 6.43 -10.03 -20.08
C LEU A 438 7.46 -9.01 -20.60
N GLU A 439 7.97 -9.20 -21.82
CA GLU A 439 9.01 -8.35 -22.40
C GLU A 439 8.45 -7.12 -23.15
N GLY A 440 7.13 -7.04 -23.34
CA GLY A 440 6.47 -5.97 -24.09
C GLY A 440 6.82 -5.96 -25.58
N SER A 441 7.15 -7.14 -26.13
CA SER A 441 7.59 -7.30 -27.52
C SER A 441 6.47 -7.68 -28.50
N MET A 442 5.32 -8.09 -27.96
CA MET A 442 4.18 -8.58 -28.73
C MET A 442 3.03 -7.57 -28.73
N ASP A 443 2.30 -7.52 -29.81
CA ASP A 443 1.09 -6.68 -29.95
C ASP A 443 -0.15 -7.45 -29.42
N VAL A 444 -0.16 -7.72 -28.11
CA VAL A 444 -1.22 -8.49 -27.46
C VAL A 444 -2.47 -7.64 -27.30
N ASN A 445 -3.56 -8.07 -27.93
CA ASN A 445 -4.86 -7.41 -27.84
C ASN A 445 -5.75 -8.05 -26.77
N GLY A 446 -6.29 -7.24 -25.86
CA GLY A 446 -7.21 -7.68 -24.82
C GLY A 446 -8.46 -6.81 -24.72
N LEU A 447 -9.61 -7.46 -24.64
CA LEU A 447 -10.90 -6.82 -24.45
C LEU A 447 -11.50 -7.32 -23.13
N TRP A 448 -12.31 -6.47 -22.50
CA TRP A 448 -13.11 -6.87 -21.35
C TRP A 448 -14.56 -6.48 -21.53
N ALA A 449 -15.47 -7.38 -21.15
CA ALA A 449 -16.89 -7.16 -21.13
C ALA A 449 -17.55 -7.75 -19.87
N THR A 450 -18.66 -7.16 -19.48
CA THR A 450 -19.57 -7.84 -18.54
C THR A 450 -20.36 -8.92 -19.28
N PRO A 451 -20.94 -9.91 -18.57
CA PRO A 451 -21.76 -10.95 -19.18
C PRO A 451 -22.87 -10.41 -20.09
N ASP A 452 -23.51 -9.30 -19.69
CA ASP A 452 -24.60 -8.68 -20.44
C ASP A 452 -24.11 -8.02 -21.77
N GLU A 453 -22.89 -7.50 -21.78
CA GLU A 453 -22.29 -6.83 -22.93
C GLU A 453 -21.56 -7.80 -23.87
N ALA A 454 -21.09 -8.92 -23.31
CA ALA A 454 -20.25 -9.89 -24.01
C ALA A 454 -20.89 -10.43 -25.30
N SER A 455 -22.20 -10.70 -25.28
CA SER A 455 -22.91 -11.22 -26.46
C SER A 455 -22.92 -10.23 -27.63
N ALA A 456 -22.99 -8.93 -27.34
CA ALA A 456 -22.90 -7.88 -28.36
C ALA A 456 -21.46 -7.76 -28.90
N LEU A 457 -20.48 -7.74 -27.99
CA LEU A 457 -19.05 -7.64 -28.32
C LEU A 457 -18.56 -8.85 -29.14
N VAL A 458 -18.91 -10.08 -28.74
CA VAL A 458 -18.58 -11.28 -29.50
C VAL A 458 -19.19 -11.23 -30.90
N LYS A 459 -20.41 -10.69 -31.06
CA LYS A 459 -21.05 -10.55 -32.38
C LYS A 459 -20.41 -9.44 -33.20
N GLU A 460 -20.03 -8.34 -32.62
CA GLU A 460 -19.42 -7.19 -33.28
C GLU A 460 -17.99 -7.49 -33.71
N HIS A 461 -17.23 -8.20 -32.90
CA HIS A 461 -15.83 -8.52 -33.09
C HIS A 461 -15.57 -10.02 -33.39
N ALA A 462 -16.57 -10.76 -33.85
CA ALA A 462 -16.47 -12.20 -34.10
C ALA A 462 -15.32 -12.62 -35.04
N ALA A 463 -14.82 -11.69 -35.87
CA ALA A 463 -13.71 -11.96 -36.78
C ALA A 463 -12.33 -11.62 -36.20
N THR A 464 -12.27 -11.03 -34.99
CA THR A 464 -11.03 -10.52 -34.37
C THR A 464 -10.80 -11.05 -32.96
N ILE A 465 -11.74 -11.81 -32.39
CA ILE A 465 -11.57 -12.43 -31.08
C ILE A 465 -11.19 -13.89 -31.28
N ASP A 466 -10.03 -14.28 -30.85
CA ASP A 466 -9.48 -15.63 -30.99
C ASP A 466 -9.69 -16.47 -29.71
N TYR A 467 -9.68 -15.82 -28.55
CA TYR A 467 -9.89 -16.47 -27.27
C TYR A 467 -10.97 -15.78 -26.44
N VAL A 468 -11.75 -16.56 -25.70
CA VAL A 468 -12.69 -16.08 -24.68
C VAL A 468 -12.31 -16.69 -23.34
N LEU A 469 -12.07 -15.84 -22.35
CA LEU A 469 -11.80 -16.23 -20.97
C LEU A 469 -12.96 -15.83 -20.08
N LEU A 470 -13.63 -16.81 -19.49
CA LEU A 470 -14.68 -16.58 -18.50
C LEU A 470 -14.06 -16.52 -17.11
N ALA A 471 -14.27 -15.41 -16.41
CA ALA A 471 -13.91 -15.30 -14.99
C ALA A 471 -14.73 -16.27 -14.12
N PRO A 472 -14.24 -16.60 -12.90
CA PRO A 472 -14.93 -17.50 -11.99
C PRO A 472 -16.38 -17.08 -11.74
N GLU A 473 -17.28 -18.06 -11.61
CA GLU A 473 -18.73 -17.87 -11.40
C GLU A 473 -19.46 -17.06 -12.50
N THR A 474 -18.76 -16.70 -13.58
CA THR A 474 -19.33 -15.96 -14.69
C THR A 474 -20.13 -16.90 -15.59
N LYS A 475 -21.39 -16.55 -15.87
CA LYS A 475 -22.21 -17.24 -16.85
C LYS A 475 -22.25 -16.42 -18.13
N PHE A 476 -22.01 -17.07 -19.23
CA PHE A 476 -22.15 -16.49 -20.56
C PHE A 476 -23.20 -17.25 -21.34
N ASP A 477 -24.32 -16.59 -21.64
CA ASP A 477 -25.45 -17.17 -22.35
C ASP A 477 -25.33 -17.04 -23.91
N GLY A 478 -24.16 -16.59 -24.37
CA GLY A 478 -23.88 -16.48 -25.82
C GLY A 478 -23.77 -17.83 -26.51
N ASN A 479 -23.89 -17.80 -27.83
CA ASN A 479 -23.72 -19.01 -28.61
C ASN A 479 -22.23 -19.41 -28.69
N MET A 480 -21.86 -20.39 -27.87
CA MET A 480 -20.51 -20.97 -27.82
C MET A 480 -20.30 -22.14 -28.80
N SER A 481 -21.23 -22.38 -29.74
CA SER A 481 -21.11 -23.50 -30.68
C SER A 481 -19.94 -23.40 -31.67
N SER A 482 -19.39 -22.20 -31.82
CA SER A 482 -18.20 -21.92 -32.63
C SER A 482 -16.90 -21.87 -31.81
N TRP A 483 -16.95 -22.25 -30.54
CA TRP A 483 -15.84 -22.14 -29.60
C TRP A 483 -15.51 -23.49 -29.01
N ASP A 484 -14.24 -23.87 -29.05
CA ASP A 484 -13.73 -25.07 -28.42
C ASP A 484 -13.27 -24.77 -27.01
N LEU A 485 -13.81 -25.49 -26.03
CA LEU A 485 -13.35 -25.40 -24.66
C LEU A 485 -11.93 -25.98 -24.56
N LEU A 486 -10.95 -25.14 -24.25
CA LEU A 486 -9.57 -25.56 -24.02
C LEU A 486 -9.37 -26.08 -22.61
N GLU A 487 -9.83 -25.34 -21.62
CA GLU A 487 -9.61 -25.70 -20.22
C GLU A 487 -10.67 -25.08 -19.28
N THR A 488 -10.91 -25.76 -18.18
CA THR A 488 -11.68 -25.25 -17.02
C THR A 488 -10.97 -25.68 -15.74
N ARG A 489 -10.72 -24.74 -14.84
CA ARG A 489 -10.09 -25.02 -13.54
C ARG A 489 -10.81 -24.31 -12.39
N ASP A 490 -10.84 -25.01 -11.25
CA ASP A 490 -11.30 -24.43 -9.99
C ASP A 490 -10.34 -23.34 -9.52
N VAL A 491 -10.92 -22.28 -8.94
CA VAL A 491 -10.14 -21.18 -8.38
C VAL A 491 -9.41 -21.64 -7.13
N PRO A 492 -8.10 -21.40 -7.04
CA PRO A 492 -7.36 -21.71 -5.84
C PRO A 492 -7.83 -20.90 -4.64
N VAL A 493 -7.74 -21.48 -3.45
CA VAL A 493 -8.06 -20.76 -2.20
C VAL A 493 -6.98 -19.71 -1.95
N SER A 494 -7.35 -18.46 -1.88
CA SER A 494 -6.43 -17.36 -1.60
C SER A 494 -6.77 -16.59 -0.34
N VAL A 495 -5.77 -15.95 0.23
CA VAL A 495 -5.85 -15.15 1.45
C VAL A 495 -5.41 -13.71 1.19
N PRO A 496 -5.88 -12.76 1.92
CA PRO A 496 -7.20 -12.56 2.50
C PRO A 496 -8.09 -11.90 1.47
N GLY A 497 -9.31 -12.14 1.51
CA GLY A 497 -10.25 -11.27 0.78
C GLY A 497 -11.25 -12.02 0.01
N GLY A 498 -11.19 -13.22 -0.04
CA GLY A 498 -12.28 -13.90 -0.61
C GLY A 498 -11.95 -15.36 -0.88
N ILE A 499 -12.73 -16.19 -0.31
CA ILE A 499 -12.98 -17.48 -0.90
C ILE A 499 -13.73 -17.14 -2.18
N GLN A 500 -12.99 -16.86 -3.26
CA GLN A 500 -13.59 -16.91 -4.58
C GLN A 500 -13.91 -18.38 -4.82
N GLY A 501 -15.16 -18.68 -5.04
CA GLY A 501 -15.58 -20.00 -5.50
C GLY A 501 -15.62 -20.06 -7.02
N GLY A 502 -16.01 -21.20 -7.56
CA GLY A 502 -16.22 -21.39 -8.98
C GLY A 502 -14.97 -21.78 -9.76
N ALA A 503 -15.10 -21.82 -11.07
CA ALA A 503 -14.04 -22.17 -12.00
C ALA A 503 -13.98 -21.10 -13.09
N TRP A 504 -12.77 -20.80 -13.56
CA TRP A 504 -12.56 -20.06 -14.80
C TRP A 504 -12.59 -21.02 -15.99
N SER A 505 -12.89 -20.51 -17.17
CA SER A 505 -12.91 -21.33 -18.39
C SER A 505 -12.32 -20.58 -19.57
N LEU A 506 -11.44 -21.24 -20.32
CA LEU A 506 -10.78 -20.73 -21.52
C LEU A 506 -11.33 -21.43 -22.75
N TYR A 507 -11.72 -20.63 -23.73
CA TYR A 507 -12.23 -21.10 -25.04
C TYR A 507 -11.40 -20.50 -26.17
N ARG A 508 -11.29 -21.23 -27.27
CA ARG A 508 -10.69 -20.79 -28.51
C ARG A 508 -11.73 -20.82 -29.64
N LEU A 509 -11.67 -19.87 -30.58
CA LEU A 509 -12.51 -19.89 -31.76
C LEU A 509 -12.17 -21.15 -32.60
N SER A 510 -13.19 -21.93 -32.91
CA SER A 510 -13.01 -23.09 -33.77
C SER A 510 -12.63 -22.65 -35.19
N PRO A 511 -11.63 -23.25 -35.83
CA PRO A 511 -11.13 -22.86 -37.13
C PRO A 511 -12.15 -23.02 -38.28
#